data_4e06e26134c4f1d8723a47ff0d26ba12
#
_entry.id   4e06e26134c4f1d8723a47ff0d26ba12
#
_cell.length_a   1.000
_cell.length_b   1.000
_cell.length_c   1.000
_cell.angle_alpha   90.00
_cell.angle_beta   90.00
_cell.angle_gamma   90.00
#
_symmetry.space_group_name_H-M   'P 1'
#
loop_
_entity.id
_entity.type
_entity.pdbx_description
1 polymer ?
#
loop_
_entity_poly.entity_id
_entity_poly.type
_entity_poly.pdbx_seq_one_letter_code
_entity_poly.pdbx_strand_id
1 'polypeptide(L)'
;MENKVIVQGRVIDVVMIRKTGRMLDWYGVKIRTANGSEVTVECEASELDKRLIPDTKITVLAYRTDKDEDGEPADRIVAKTLNY
;
A
#
# COMPACT_ATOMS: atom_id res chain seq x y z
N MET A 1 0.54 1.60 18.85
CA MET A 1 0.03 2.89 18.39
C MET A 1 0.31 3.04 16.90
N GLU A 2 -0.72 3.37 16.12
CA GLU A 2 -0.56 3.56 14.70
C GLU A 2 0.12 4.89 14.39
N ASN A 3 1.11 4.86 13.53
CA ASN A 3 1.74 6.07 13.02
C ASN A 3 1.13 6.39 11.65
N LYS A 4 0.44 7.50 11.55
CA LYS A 4 -0.14 7.95 10.29
C LYS A 4 0.96 8.39 9.33
N VAL A 5 0.82 7.98 8.09
CA VAL A 5 1.77 8.32 7.03
C VAL A 5 0.96 8.74 5.81
N ILE A 6 1.36 9.84 5.18
CA ILE A 6 0.79 10.25 3.91
C ILE A 6 1.82 9.97 2.82
N VAL A 7 1.45 9.14 1.86
CA VAL A 7 2.32 8.81 0.72
C VAL A 7 1.71 9.43 -0.52
N GLN A 8 2.47 10.29 -1.18
CA GLN A 8 2.01 11.00 -2.36
C GLN A 8 3.03 10.88 -3.48
N GLY A 9 2.58 10.50 -4.66
CA GLY A 9 3.47 10.34 -5.79
C GLY A 9 2.79 9.68 -6.97
N ARG A 10 3.57 8.95 -7.76
CA ARG A 10 3.09 8.23 -8.92
C ARG A 10 3.24 6.73 -8.72
N VAL A 11 2.23 5.98 -9.14
CA VAL A 11 2.28 4.52 -9.09
C VAL A 11 3.32 4.03 -10.10
N ILE A 12 4.24 3.18 -9.63
CA ILE A 12 5.22 2.52 -10.49
C ILE A 12 4.73 1.14 -10.88
N ASP A 13 4.19 0.41 -9.91
CA ASP A 13 3.79 -0.98 -10.11
C ASP A 13 2.79 -1.40 -9.05
N VAL A 14 2.01 -2.42 -9.35
CA VAL A 14 1.08 -3.05 -8.40
C VAL A 14 1.33 -4.56 -8.46
N VAL A 15 1.75 -5.13 -7.35
CA VAL A 15 2.15 -6.53 -7.28
C VAL A 15 1.36 -7.24 -6.18
N MET A 16 0.86 -8.42 -6.47
CA MET A 16 0.26 -9.25 -5.44
C MET A 16 1.35 -9.78 -4.52
N ILE A 17 1.26 -9.49 -3.23
CA ILE A 17 2.30 -9.85 -2.26
C ILE A 17 1.94 -11.06 -1.43
N ARG A 18 0.66 -11.36 -1.24
CA ARG A 18 0.25 -12.59 -0.55
C ARG A 18 -1.25 -12.85 -0.69
N LYS A 19 -1.60 -14.11 -0.47
CA LYS A 19 -2.96 -14.59 -0.31
C LYS A 19 -3.16 -15.01 1.14
N THR A 20 -4.27 -14.58 1.73
CA THR A 20 -4.67 -15.11 3.02
C THR A 20 -5.65 -16.27 2.80
N GLY A 21 -5.76 -17.16 3.79
CA GLY A 21 -6.67 -18.32 3.71
C GLY A 21 -8.16 -17.95 3.67
N ARG A 22 -8.48 -16.68 3.74
CA ARG A 22 -9.87 -16.18 3.71
C ARG A 22 -10.22 -15.49 2.41
N MET A 23 -9.53 -15.80 1.34
CA MET A 23 -9.76 -15.23 0.01
C MET A 23 -9.47 -13.71 -0.08
N LEU A 24 -8.74 -13.17 0.88
CA LEU A 24 -8.30 -11.78 0.81
C LEU A 24 -6.89 -11.74 0.24
N ASP A 25 -6.78 -11.12 -0.91
CA ASP A 25 -5.48 -10.90 -1.53
C ASP A 25 -4.93 -9.56 -1.07
N TRP A 26 -3.65 -9.53 -0.76
CA TRP A 26 -2.93 -8.30 -0.43
C TRP A 26 -2.02 -7.91 -1.57
N TYR A 27 -2.04 -6.63 -1.90
CA TYR A 27 -1.23 -6.07 -2.97
C TYR A 27 -0.28 -5.02 -2.42
N GLY A 28 0.92 -4.98 -3.00
CA GLY A 28 1.86 -3.90 -2.77
C GLY A 28 1.78 -2.90 -3.91
N VAL A 29 1.43 -1.67 -3.58
CA VAL A 29 1.42 -0.56 -4.54
C VAL A 29 2.73 0.19 -4.39
N LYS A 30 3.60 0.12 -5.39
CA LYS A 30 4.85 0.85 -5.38
C LYS A 30 4.62 2.26 -5.88
N ILE A 31 5.00 3.23 -5.08
CA ILE A 31 4.80 4.64 -5.35
C ILE A 31 6.16 5.34 -5.36
N ARG A 32 6.43 6.11 -6.42
CA ARG A 32 7.59 6.99 -6.45
C ARG A 32 7.17 8.37 -5.99
N THR A 33 7.76 8.81 -4.87
CA THR A 33 7.47 10.11 -4.30
C THR A 33 8.21 11.23 -5.03
N ALA A 34 7.87 12.48 -4.72
CA ALA A 34 8.45 13.65 -5.39
C ALA A 34 9.97 13.73 -5.23
N ASN A 35 10.53 13.19 -4.15
CA ASN A 35 11.97 13.20 -3.93
C ASN A 35 12.69 12.01 -4.58
N GLY A 36 11.98 11.19 -5.36
CA GLY A 36 12.57 10.04 -6.05
C GLY A 36 12.62 8.75 -5.23
N SER A 37 12.13 8.76 -4.01
CA SER A 37 12.09 7.55 -3.18
C SER A 37 10.96 6.64 -3.61
N GLU A 38 11.16 5.33 -3.44
CA GLU A 38 10.13 4.35 -3.69
C GLU A 38 9.56 3.86 -2.36
N VAL A 39 8.23 3.88 -2.25
CA VAL A 39 7.52 3.41 -1.06
C VAL A 39 6.51 2.37 -1.51
N THR A 40 6.46 1.23 -0.82
CA THR A 40 5.45 0.20 -1.07
C THR A 40 4.38 0.30 0.00
N VAL A 41 3.14 0.50 -0.43
CA VAL A 41 1.97 0.56 0.45
C VAL A 41 1.15 -0.69 0.21
N GLU A 42 0.82 -1.40 1.29
CA GLU A 42 0.02 -2.62 1.21
C GLU A 42 -1.47 -2.29 1.33
N CYS A 43 -2.27 -2.94 0.51
CA CYS A 43 -3.73 -2.80 0.58
C CYS A 43 -4.42 -4.10 0.18
N GLU A 44 -5.66 -4.27 0.63
CA GLU A 44 -6.49 -5.39 0.22
C GLU A 44 -6.99 -5.19 -1.21
N ALA A 45 -7.22 -6.30 -1.90
CA ALA A 45 -7.72 -6.27 -3.28
C ALA A 45 -9.01 -5.46 -3.42
N SER A 46 -9.88 -5.50 -2.42
CA SER A 46 -11.14 -4.77 -2.43
C SER A 46 -10.96 -3.25 -2.46
N GLU A 47 -9.80 -2.76 -2.04
CA GLU A 47 -9.48 -1.33 -2.02
C GLU A 47 -8.85 -0.85 -3.33
N LEU A 48 -8.45 -1.78 -4.21
CA LEU A 48 -7.83 -1.43 -5.47
C LEU A 48 -8.87 -1.01 -6.49
N ASP A 49 -8.63 0.14 -7.09
CA ASP A 49 -9.40 0.58 -8.25
C ASP A 49 -8.72 0.09 -9.52
N LYS A 50 -9.51 -0.34 -10.49
CA LYS A 50 -9.00 -0.80 -11.79
C LYS A 50 -8.24 0.29 -12.55
N ARG A 51 -8.42 1.55 -12.14
CA ARG A 51 -7.70 2.69 -12.73
C ARG A 51 -6.29 2.87 -12.16
N LEU A 52 -5.90 2.04 -11.19
CA LEU A 52 -4.59 2.14 -10.57
C LEU A 52 -3.55 1.47 -11.46
N ILE A 53 -3.10 2.22 -12.44
CA ILE A 53 -2.12 1.79 -13.43
C ILE A 53 -0.84 2.61 -13.27
N PRO A 54 0.30 2.15 -13.84
CA PRO A 54 1.55 2.92 -13.78
C PRO A 54 1.38 4.37 -14.24
N ASP A 55 2.11 5.27 -13.60
CA ASP A 55 2.10 6.72 -13.78
C ASP A 55 0.87 7.44 -13.24
N THR A 56 -0.09 6.74 -12.66
CA THR A 56 -1.23 7.39 -12.00
C THR A 56 -0.75 8.15 -10.77
N LYS A 57 -1.15 9.41 -10.66
CA LYS A 57 -0.91 10.18 -9.44
C LYS A 57 -1.83 9.68 -8.34
N ILE A 58 -1.29 9.50 -7.15
CA ILE A 58 -2.03 8.96 -6.03
C ILE A 58 -1.61 9.64 -4.73
N THR A 59 -2.57 9.81 -3.84
CA THR A 59 -2.32 10.19 -2.45
C THR A 59 -2.91 9.11 -1.58
N VAL A 60 -2.09 8.53 -0.72
CA VAL A 60 -2.51 7.44 0.17
C VAL A 60 -2.43 7.91 1.60
N LEU A 61 -3.55 7.83 2.30
CA LEU A 61 -3.54 7.92 3.76
C LEU A 61 -3.28 6.51 4.28
N ALA A 62 -2.18 6.35 4.97
CA ALA A 62 -1.70 5.05 5.42
C ALA A 62 -1.29 5.09 6.89
N TYR A 63 -0.93 3.96 7.41
CA TYR A 63 -0.31 3.86 8.73
C TYR A 63 0.83 2.86 8.67
N ARG A 64 1.84 3.10 9.51
CA ARG A 64 2.97 2.19 9.64
C ARG A 64 2.71 1.25 10.80
N THR A 65 2.92 -0.05 10.58
CA THR A 65 2.80 -1.05 11.62
C THR A 65 4.06 -1.90 11.66
N ASP A 66 4.41 -2.40 12.85
CA ASP A 66 5.56 -3.25 13.06
C ASP A 66 5.20 -4.73 13.13
N LYS A 67 3.94 -5.09 12.88
CA LYS A 67 3.45 -6.46 12.92
C LYS A 67 2.56 -6.75 11.73
N ASP A 68 2.58 -8.02 11.29
CA ASP A 68 1.63 -8.51 10.29
C ASP A 68 0.33 -9.00 10.94
N GLU A 69 -0.57 -9.62 10.16
CA GLU A 69 -1.86 -10.09 10.67
C GLU A 69 -1.70 -11.21 11.70
N ASP A 70 -0.60 -11.94 11.65
CA ASP A 70 -0.34 -13.05 12.56
C ASP A 70 0.39 -12.61 13.83
N GLY A 71 0.69 -11.31 13.94
CA GLY A 71 1.42 -10.77 15.07
C GLY A 71 2.93 -10.91 14.97
N GLU A 72 3.44 -11.39 13.84
CA GLU A 72 4.87 -11.51 13.61
C GLU A 72 5.50 -10.16 13.29
N PRO A 73 6.75 -9.92 13.68
CA PRO A 73 7.42 -8.66 13.37
C PRO A 73 7.50 -8.41 11.86
N ALA A 74 7.07 -7.22 11.46
CA ALA A 74 7.10 -6.80 10.06
C ALA A 74 7.06 -5.28 9.99
N ASP A 75 7.86 -4.67 9.09
CA ASP A 75 7.78 -3.24 8.85
C ASP A 75 6.88 -3.04 7.62
N ARG A 76 5.66 -2.55 7.86
CA ARG A 76 4.63 -2.42 6.84
C ARG A 76 4.01 -1.04 6.84
N ILE A 77 3.68 -0.56 5.64
CA ILE A 77 2.86 0.63 5.46
C ILE A 77 1.55 0.15 4.83
N VAL A 78 0.45 0.32 5.55
CA VAL A 78 -0.86 -0.22 5.15
C VAL A 78 -1.79 0.93 4.83
N ALA A 79 -2.45 0.86 3.67
CA ALA A 79 -3.36 1.90 3.23
C ALA A 79 -4.64 1.91 4.05
N LYS A 80 -5.10 3.11 4.42
CA LYS A 80 -6.46 3.33 4.93
C LYS A 80 -7.35 3.85 3.82
N THR A 81 -6.85 4.79 3.02
CA THR A 81 -7.62 5.41 1.94
C THR A 81 -6.71 5.69 0.77
N LEU A 82 -7.16 5.31 -0.42
CA LEU A 82 -6.46 5.57 -1.67
C LEU A 82 -7.23 6.65 -2.43
N ASN A 83 -6.54 7.73 -2.79
CA ASN A 83 -7.11 8.82 -3.59
C ASN A 83 -6.31 8.97 -4.87
N TYR A 84 -6.99 8.79 -5.97
CA TYR A 84 -6.40 8.89 -7.31
C TYR A 84 -6.64 10.25 -7.93
#